data_2ca00e5d670db972c8e1a2ff00d80e01
#
_entry.id   2ca00e5d670db972c8e1a2ff00d80e01
#
_cell.length_a   1.000
_cell.length_b   1.000
_cell.length_c   1.000
_cell.angle_alpha   90.00
_cell.angle_beta   90.00
_cell.angle_gamma   90.00
#
_symmetry.space_group_name_H-M   'P 1'
#
loop_
_entity.id
_entity.type
_entity.pdbx_description
1 polymer ?
#
loop_
_entity_poly.entity_id
_entity_poly.type
_entity_poly.pdbx_seq_one_letter_code
_entity_poly.pdbx_strand_id
1 'polypeptide(L)'
;GAIDTPGEDPHHWGFEVNIAGHAAGGLASYLGEENYGHTKDGKAVSLMSVPGLEKYWGTETFVTEALTLEAIKALDKAKKYNQPFYLYMSQYAIHIPLNKDMRFYEKYKKKGMTDHEAAYATLIEGMDKSLGDLMNWLEKNGEANNTIIIFMSDNGGLASESGWRDGKLHTQNYPLNSGK
;
A
#
# COMPACT_ATOMS: atom_id res chain seq x y z
N GLY A 1 18.58 -4.72 9.59
CA GLY A 1 17.42 -5.17 10.22
C GLY A 1 16.94 -6.52 9.75
N ALA A 2 15.68 -6.77 9.93
CA ALA A 2 15.02 -8.02 9.55
C ALA A 2 15.18 -8.39 8.06
N ILE A 3 15.49 -7.43 7.25
CA ILE A 3 15.71 -7.58 5.80
C ILE A 3 16.87 -8.53 5.48
N ASP A 4 17.81 -8.68 6.41
CA ASP A 4 18.99 -9.52 6.21
C ASP A 4 18.82 -10.95 6.74
N THR A 5 17.62 -11.30 7.23
CA THR A 5 17.37 -12.66 7.72
C THR A 5 17.15 -13.58 6.52
N PRO A 6 17.97 -14.63 6.34
CA PRO A 6 17.80 -15.58 5.24
C PRO A 6 16.39 -16.19 5.25
N GLY A 7 15.73 -16.20 4.10
CA GLY A 7 14.37 -16.74 3.94
C GLY A 7 13.24 -15.72 4.13
N GLU A 8 13.52 -14.47 4.47
CA GLU A 8 12.50 -13.42 4.58
C GLU A 8 12.33 -12.60 3.29
N ASP A 9 13.35 -12.57 2.43
CA ASP A 9 13.27 -11.88 1.15
C ASP A 9 12.44 -12.71 0.15
N PRO A 10 11.42 -12.13 -0.50
CA PRO A 10 10.63 -12.79 -1.55
C PRO A 10 11.46 -13.42 -2.67
N HIS A 11 12.65 -12.90 -2.98
CA HIS A 11 13.55 -13.52 -3.95
C HIS A 11 13.95 -14.96 -3.57
N HIS A 12 14.04 -15.28 -2.28
CA HIS A 12 14.32 -16.63 -1.80
C HIS A 12 13.13 -17.60 -1.99
N TRP A 13 11.95 -17.05 -2.29
CA TRP A 13 10.70 -17.80 -2.47
C TRP A 13 10.21 -17.82 -3.92
N GLY A 14 11.09 -17.50 -4.86
CA GLY A 14 10.81 -17.59 -6.28
C GLY A 14 10.23 -16.33 -6.93
N PHE A 15 10.16 -15.22 -6.21
CA PHE A 15 9.85 -13.94 -6.83
C PHE A 15 11.10 -13.35 -7.49
N GLU A 16 10.98 -12.95 -8.74
CA GLU A 16 12.08 -12.32 -9.50
C GLU A 16 12.22 -10.83 -9.18
N VAL A 17 11.17 -10.22 -8.68
CA VAL A 17 11.09 -8.79 -8.38
C VAL A 17 10.48 -8.59 -7.00
N ASN A 18 11.18 -7.89 -6.12
CA ASN A 18 10.66 -7.41 -4.86
C ASN A 18 10.83 -5.89 -4.79
N ILE A 19 9.74 -5.15 -4.69
CA ILE A 19 9.74 -3.69 -4.57
C ILE A 19 9.00 -3.32 -3.30
N ALA A 20 9.68 -2.61 -2.42
CA ALA A 20 9.14 -2.14 -1.15
C ALA A 20 8.70 -3.25 -0.17
N GLY A 21 8.87 -4.52 -0.53
CA GLY A 21 8.58 -5.64 0.37
C GLY A 21 9.68 -5.81 1.42
N HIS A 22 9.29 -5.94 2.69
CA HIS A 22 10.19 -6.20 3.80
C HIS A 22 9.46 -6.97 4.91
N ALA A 23 10.20 -7.46 5.91
CA ALA A 23 9.67 -8.33 6.96
C ALA A 23 8.76 -7.64 8.00
N ALA A 24 8.70 -6.29 8.01
CA ALA A 24 7.80 -5.58 8.92
C ALA A 24 6.37 -5.59 8.37
N GLY A 25 5.40 -5.91 9.23
CA GLY A 25 3.98 -5.96 8.85
C GLY A 25 3.28 -4.60 8.73
N GLY A 26 4.03 -3.50 8.67
CA GLY A 26 3.52 -2.13 8.57
C GLY A 26 4.55 -1.20 7.97
N LEU A 27 4.27 0.11 7.98
CA LEU A 27 5.15 1.12 7.43
C LEU A 27 5.31 2.30 8.39
N ALA A 28 6.45 3.02 8.28
CA ALA A 28 6.72 4.20 9.09
C ALA A 28 5.97 5.43 8.59
N SER A 29 5.79 5.57 7.29
CA SER A 29 5.06 6.67 6.66
C SER A 29 4.60 6.31 5.25
N TYR A 30 3.41 6.81 4.85
CA TYR A 30 2.91 6.74 3.47
C TYR A 30 3.45 7.87 2.58
N LEU A 31 4.13 8.87 3.16
CA LEU A 31 4.46 10.12 2.47
C LEU A 31 5.84 10.06 1.82
N GLY A 32 5.90 10.35 0.52
CA GLY A 32 7.15 10.53 -0.19
C GLY A 32 7.96 11.73 0.33
N GLU A 33 7.28 12.78 0.80
CA GLU A 33 7.90 13.94 1.47
C GLU A 33 8.67 13.56 2.74
N GLU A 34 8.25 12.48 3.41
CA GLU A 34 8.92 11.89 4.58
C GLU A 34 9.84 10.73 4.20
N ASN A 35 10.16 10.59 2.90
CA ASN A 35 10.99 9.51 2.34
C ASN A 35 10.52 8.12 2.80
N TYR A 36 9.21 7.94 3.01
CA TYR A 36 8.58 6.72 3.53
C TYR A 36 9.24 6.19 4.82
N GLY A 37 9.66 7.12 5.70
CA GLY A 37 10.30 6.79 6.97
C GLY A 37 11.83 6.68 6.90
N HIS A 38 12.47 7.37 5.95
CA HIS A 38 13.93 7.51 5.93
C HIS A 38 14.34 8.96 6.18
N THR A 39 15.52 9.11 6.75
CA THR A 39 16.16 10.43 6.88
C THR A 39 16.63 10.93 5.50
N LYS A 40 16.99 12.20 5.39
CA LYS A 40 17.50 12.79 4.15
C LYS A 40 18.80 12.15 3.64
N ASP A 41 19.60 11.58 4.53
CA ASP A 41 20.82 10.85 4.23
C ASP A 41 20.58 9.34 3.99
N GLY A 42 19.32 8.93 3.88
CA GLY A 42 18.92 7.58 3.49
C GLY A 42 18.88 6.54 4.61
N LYS A 43 19.04 6.94 5.87
CA LYS A 43 18.95 6.00 6.98
C LYS A 43 17.50 5.69 7.33
N ALA A 44 17.17 4.43 7.50
CA ALA A 44 15.89 4.01 8.03
C ALA A 44 15.68 4.53 9.46
N VAL A 45 14.54 5.20 9.71
CA VAL A 45 14.20 5.68 11.07
C VAL A 45 13.67 4.56 11.96
N SER A 46 13.20 3.47 11.36
CA SER A 46 12.71 2.28 12.06
C SER A 46 12.74 1.06 11.14
N LEU A 47 12.44 -0.12 11.70
CA LEU A 47 12.24 -1.34 10.93
C LEU A 47 11.05 -1.27 9.96
N MET A 48 10.17 -0.29 10.15
CA MET A 48 9.01 -0.04 9.28
C MET A 48 9.28 0.97 8.16
N SER A 49 10.51 1.46 8.00
CA SER A 49 10.88 2.32 6.87
C SER A 49 10.79 1.52 5.56
N VAL A 50 10.07 2.05 4.56
CA VAL A 50 9.77 1.33 3.32
C VAL A 50 10.96 1.43 2.36
N PRO A 51 11.62 0.31 2.02
CA PRO A 51 12.79 0.32 1.13
C PRO A 51 12.40 0.38 -0.36
N GLY A 52 13.38 0.65 -1.23
CA GLY A 52 13.25 0.45 -2.69
C GLY A 52 12.38 1.46 -3.42
N LEU A 53 12.03 2.58 -2.77
CA LEU A 53 11.23 3.66 -3.35
C LEU A 53 11.98 5.00 -3.35
N GLU A 54 13.31 4.99 -3.34
CA GLU A 54 14.18 6.16 -3.21
C GLU A 54 13.90 7.24 -4.28
N LYS A 55 13.50 6.82 -5.47
CA LYS A 55 13.16 7.73 -6.58
C LYS A 55 11.93 8.60 -6.34
N TYR A 56 11.12 8.27 -5.34
CA TYR A 56 9.94 9.04 -4.95
C TYR A 56 10.17 9.87 -3.68
N TRP A 57 11.36 9.81 -3.09
CA TRP A 57 11.68 10.59 -1.89
C TRP A 57 11.62 12.09 -2.17
N GLY A 58 11.12 12.83 -1.21
CA GLY A 58 10.93 14.27 -1.32
C GLY A 58 9.81 14.70 -2.28
N THR A 59 9.01 13.77 -2.78
CA THR A 59 7.88 14.05 -3.66
C THR A 59 6.54 13.92 -2.94
N GLU A 60 5.47 14.43 -3.52
CA GLU A 60 4.10 14.25 -3.02
C GLU A 60 3.53 12.83 -3.28
N THR A 61 4.31 11.93 -3.89
CA THR A 61 3.84 10.59 -4.25
C THR A 61 3.53 9.77 -3.01
N PHE A 62 2.31 9.35 -2.86
CA PHE A 62 1.87 8.49 -1.76
C PHE A 62 2.37 7.04 -1.99
N VAL A 63 2.69 6.28 -0.92
CA VAL A 63 3.28 4.94 -1.08
C VAL A 63 2.41 4.01 -1.92
N THR A 64 1.08 4.04 -1.74
CA THR A 64 0.14 3.23 -2.53
C THR A 64 0.24 3.55 -4.03
N GLU A 65 0.42 4.84 -4.38
CA GLU A 65 0.65 5.26 -5.75
C GLU A 65 2.01 4.79 -6.28
N ALA A 66 3.07 4.97 -5.50
CA ALA A 66 4.41 4.51 -5.86
C ALA A 66 4.43 3.01 -6.16
N LEU A 67 3.82 2.19 -5.30
CA LEU A 67 3.69 0.75 -5.50
C LEU A 67 2.93 0.40 -6.78
N THR A 68 1.85 1.12 -7.07
CA THR A 68 1.05 0.91 -8.29
C THR A 68 1.87 1.22 -9.54
N LEU A 69 2.59 2.34 -9.53
CA LEU A 69 3.47 2.74 -10.63
C LEU A 69 4.58 1.71 -10.89
N GLU A 70 5.16 1.16 -9.82
CA GLU A 70 6.19 0.13 -9.94
C GLU A 70 5.63 -1.21 -10.41
N ALA A 71 4.45 -1.59 -9.93
CA ALA A 71 3.76 -2.78 -10.40
C ALA A 71 3.48 -2.69 -11.91
N ILE A 72 2.97 -1.56 -12.39
CA ILE A 72 2.72 -1.34 -13.82
C ILE A 72 4.02 -1.45 -14.63
N LYS A 73 5.12 -0.88 -14.15
CA LYS A 73 6.43 -1.04 -14.84
C LYS A 73 6.92 -2.49 -14.90
N ALA A 74 6.67 -3.26 -13.83
CA ALA A 74 7.01 -4.68 -13.83
C ALA A 74 6.15 -5.46 -14.83
N LEU A 75 4.86 -5.15 -14.89
CA LEU A 75 3.94 -5.73 -15.87
C LEU A 75 4.30 -5.36 -17.32
N ASP A 76 4.67 -4.10 -17.59
CA ASP A 76 5.16 -3.64 -18.90
C ASP A 76 6.40 -4.44 -19.32
N LYS A 77 7.30 -4.72 -18.39
CA LYS A 77 8.48 -5.54 -18.65
C LYS A 77 8.10 -6.98 -18.99
N ALA A 78 7.21 -7.61 -18.21
CA ALA A 78 6.74 -8.96 -18.49
C ALA A 78 6.06 -9.05 -19.87
N LYS A 79 5.19 -8.09 -20.17
CA LYS A 79 4.53 -7.98 -21.48
C LYS A 79 5.52 -7.83 -22.63
N LYS A 80 6.50 -6.94 -22.48
CA LYS A 80 7.55 -6.72 -23.50
C LYS A 80 8.32 -7.99 -23.84
N TYR A 81 8.56 -8.86 -22.87
CA TYR A 81 9.28 -10.12 -23.05
C TYR A 81 8.36 -11.33 -23.26
N ASN A 82 7.06 -11.09 -23.41
CA ASN A 82 6.03 -12.12 -23.56
C ASN A 82 6.10 -13.21 -22.49
N GLN A 83 6.29 -12.76 -21.25
CA GLN A 83 6.37 -13.63 -20.07
C GLN A 83 5.04 -13.64 -19.33
N PRO A 84 4.57 -14.80 -18.85
CA PRO A 84 3.49 -14.85 -17.87
C PRO A 84 3.93 -14.15 -16.60
N PHE A 85 2.99 -13.62 -15.82
CA PHE A 85 3.30 -12.96 -14.56
C PHE A 85 2.41 -13.46 -13.41
N TYR A 86 2.98 -13.41 -12.23
CA TYR A 86 2.28 -13.49 -10.97
C TYR A 86 2.59 -12.21 -10.17
N LEU A 87 1.60 -11.35 -10.02
CA LEU A 87 1.74 -10.11 -9.25
C LEU A 87 1.10 -10.26 -7.88
N TYR A 88 1.90 -10.25 -6.82
CA TYR A 88 1.43 -10.18 -5.44
C TYR A 88 1.51 -8.73 -4.96
N MET A 89 0.37 -8.05 -4.95
CA MET A 89 0.25 -6.64 -4.58
C MET A 89 -0.13 -6.51 -3.11
N SER A 90 0.86 -6.65 -2.23
CA SER A 90 0.68 -6.52 -0.79
C SER A 90 0.61 -5.04 -0.41
N GLN A 91 -0.59 -4.50 -0.32
CA GLN A 91 -0.82 -3.10 0.05
C GLN A 91 -0.53 -2.86 1.52
N TYR A 92 0.15 -1.75 1.84
CA TYR A 92 0.27 -1.27 3.22
C TYR A 92 -1.04 -0.67 3.75
N ALA A 93 -1.87 -0.12 2.85
CA ALA A 93 -3.20 0.38 3.21
C ALA A 93 -4.08 -0.81 3.69
N ILE A 94 -4.74 -0.66 4.77
CA ILE A 94 -5.07 0.52 5.55
C ILE A 94 -4.36 0.54 6.94
N HIS A 95 -3.14 0.04 7.02
CA HIS A 95 -2.38 0.00 8.27
C HIS A 95 -2.05 1.42 8.76
N ILE A 96 -1.91 1.60 10.08
CA ILE A 96 -1.39 2.85 10.65
C ILE A 96 0.08 3.07 10.23
N PRO A 97 0.53 4.36 10.15
CA PRO A 97 -0.16 5.61 10.50
C PRO A 97 -1.22 6.01 9.48
N LEU A 98 -2.26 6.73 9.91
CA LEU A 98 -3.30 7.23 9.01
C LEU A 98 -2.85 8.54 8.35
N ASN A 99 -1.86 8.47 7.47
CA ASN A 99 -1.45 9.61 6.68
C ASN A 99 -2.55 9.99 5.67
N LYS A 100 -2.64 11.28 5.39
CA LYS A 100 -3.63 11.83 4.46
C LYS A 100 -3.12 11.72 3.03
N ASP A 101 -3.83 11.02 2.17
CA ASP A 101 -3.57 11.12 0.74
C ASP A 101 -4.26 12.37 0.20
N MET A 102 -3.48 13.40 -0.07
CA MET A 102 -3.99 14.72 -0.45
C MET A 102 -4.72 14.72 -1.79
N ARG A 103 -4.53 13.69 -2.64
CA ARG A 103 -5.28 13.53 -3.89
C ARG A 103 -6.78 13.40 -3.66
N PHE A 104 -7.19 12.87 -2.49
CA PHE A 104 -8.58 12.57 -2.16
C PHE A 104 -9.09 13.30 -0.92
N TYR A 105 -8.21 13.86 -0.09
CA TYR A 105 -8.53 14.35 1.24
C TYR A 105 -9.63 15.41 1.25
N GLU A 106 -9.54 16.42 0.41
CA GLU A 106 -10.50 17.52 0.34
C GLU A 106 -11.93 17.07 0.01
N LYS A 107 -12.07 16.02 -0.77
CA LYS A 107 -13.37 15.42 -1.11
C LYS A 107 -14.11 14.93 0.14
N TYR A 108 -13.38 14.32 1.07
CA TYR A 108 -13.94 13.79 2.32
C TYR A 108 -14.17 14.88 3.36
N LYS A 109 -13.29 15.88 3.41
CA LYS A 109 -13.49 17.06 4.28
C LYS A 109 -14.77 17.83 3.90
N LYS A 110 -15.03 18.01 2.63
CA LYS A 110 -16.27 18.65 2.13
C LYS A 110 -17.55 17.87 2.48
N LYS A 111 -17.43 16.57 2.79
CA LYS A 111 -18.54 15.75 3.30
C LYS A 111 -18.74 15.84 4.82
N GLY A 112 -17.97 16.67 5.50
CA GLY A 112 -18.06 16.88 6.95
C GLY A 112 -17.36 15.82 7.80
N MET A 113 -16.52 14.96 7.19
CA MET A 113 -15.74 13.99 7.96
C MET A 113 -14.67 14.68 8.82
N THR A 114 -14.40 14.10 9.99
CA THR A 114 -13.26 14.50 10.81
C THR A 114 -11.95 14.26 10.04
N ASP A 115 -10.86 14.87 10.47
CA ASP A 115 -9.54 14.68 9.83
C ASP A 115 -9.13 13.20 9.82
N HIS A 116 -9.46 12.50 10.88
CA HIS A 116 -9.16 11.09 11.05
C HIS A 116 -9.94 10.19 10.10
N GLU A 117 -11.25 10.41 10.04
CA GLU A 117 -12.13 9.67 9.13
C GLU A 117 -11.79 9.97 7.67
N ALA A 118 -11.48 11.23 7.35
CA ALA A 118 -11.06 11.61 6.03
C ALA A 118 -9.72 10.95 5.65
N ALA A 119 -8.73 10.95 6.55
CA ALA A 119 -7.45 10.28 6.32
C ALA A 119 -7.66 8.77 6.04
N TYR A 120 -8.43 8.09 6.89
CA TYR A 120 -8.76 6.68 6.71
C TYR A 120 -9.46 6.41 5.37
N ALA A 121 -10.44 7.23 5.02
CA ALA A 121 -11.16 7.12 3.75
C ALA A 121 -10.23 7.29 2.54
N THR A 122 -9.21 8.16 2.65
CA THR A 122 -8.24 8.35 1.56
C THR A 122 -7.35 7.13 1.36
N LEU A 123 -7.02 6.38 2.41
CA LEU A 123 -6.25 5.13 2.29
C LEU A 123 -7.06 4.08 1.52
N ILE A 124 -8.34 3.95 1.81
CA ILE A 124 -9.24 3.03 1.10
C ILE A 124 -9.37 3.45 -0.37
N GLU A 125 -9.62 4.73 -0.65
CA GLU A 125 -9.75 5.23 -2.03
C GLU A 125 -8.44 5.08 -2.82
N GLY A 126 -7.30 5.29 -2.18
CA GLY A 126 -6.00 5.06 -2.79
C GLY A 126 -5.79 3.60 -3.20
N MET A 127 -6.23 2.66 -2.37
CA MET A 127 -6.17 1.22 -2.66
C MET A 127 -7.14 0.83 -3.79
N ASP A 128 -8.37 1.35 -3.76
CA ASP A 128 -9.36 1.14 -4.82
C ASP A 128 -8.85 1.67 -6.17
N LYS A 129 -8.29 2.88 -6.17
CA LYS A 129 -7.64 3.43 -7.36
C LYS A 129 -6.49 2.58 -7.86
N SER A 130 -5.65 2.05 -6.96
CA SER A 130 -4.55 1.16 -7.30
C SER A 130 -5.04 -0.07 -8.06
N LEU A 131 -6.08 -0.73 -7.54
CA LEU A 131 -6.72 -1.87 -8.22
C LEU A 131 -7.28 -1.46 -9.58
N GLY A 132 -7.99 -0.33 -9.64
CA GLY A 132 -8.54 0.21 -10.89
C GLY A 132 -7.47 0.47 -11.95
N ASP A 133 -6.32 1.04 -11.55
CA ASP A 133 -5.20 1.31 -12.46
C ASP A 133 -4.59 0.01 -13.02
N LEU A 134 -4.45 -1.02 -12.18
CA LEU A 134 -3.99 -2.34 -12.62
C LEU A 134 -4.99 -3.03 -13.56
N MET A 135 -6.28 -2.97 -13.25
CA MET A 135 -7.33 -3.50 -14.15
C MET A 135 -7.34 -2.78 -15.51
N ASN A 136 -7.21 -1.46 -15.49
CA ASN A 136 -7.11 -0.67 -16.71
C ASN A 136 -5.87 -1.03 -17.52
N TRP A 137 -4.75 -1.35 -16.87
CA TRP A 137 -3.56 -1.84 -17.54
C TRP A 137 -3.83 -3.18 -18.24
N LEU A 138 -4.48 -4.12 -17.56
CA LEU A 138 -4.84 -5.43 -18.11
C LEU A 138 -5.71 -5.29 -19.35
N GLU A 139 -6.74 -4.45 -19.32
CA GLU A 139 -7.62 -4.21 -20.45
C GLU A 139 -6.87 -3.60 -21.64
N LYS A 140 -6.10 -2.53 -21.41
CA LYS A 140 -5.33 -1.82 -22.44
C LYS A 140 -4.30 -2.71 -23.12
N ASN A 141 -3.77 -3.69 -22.42
CA ASN A 141 -2.75 -4.61 -22.92
C ASN A 141 -3.31 -5.94 -23.44
N GLY A 142 -4.65 -6.12 -23.41
CA GLY A 142 -5.29 -7.34 -23.89
C GLY A 142 -5.11 -8.55 -22.97
N GLU A 143 -4.76 -8.33 -21.71
CA GLU A 143 -4.51 -9.39 -20.72
C GLU A 143 -5.72 -9.69 -19.84
N ALA A 144 -6.77 -8.87 -19.88
CA ALA A 144 -7.92 -8.98 -18.97
C ALA A 144 -8.62 -10.35 -19.05
N ASN A 145 -8.78 -10.91 -20.24
CA ASN A 145 -9.43 -12.20 -20.44
C ASN A 145 -8.53 -13.41 -20.10
N ASN A 146 -7.27 -13.18 -19.83
CA ASN A 146 -6.27 -14.22 -19.51
C ASN A 146 -5.66 -14.03 -18.11
N THR A 147 -6.27 -13.19 -17.27
CA THR A 147 -5.78 -12.89 -15.93
C THR A 147 -6.87 -13.16 -14.90
N ILE A 148 -6.50 -13.86 -13.83
CA ILE A 148 -7.35 -14.02 -12.64
C ILE A 148 -6.93 -12.97 -11.62
N ILE A 149 -7.90 -12.18 -11.14
CA ILE A 149 -7.69 -11.21 -10.06
C ILE A 149 -8.32 -11.78 -8.78
N ILE A 150 -7.53 -11.85 -7.72
CA ILE A 150 -7.99 -12.25 -6.38
C ILE A 150 -7.79 -11.04 -5.46
N PHE A 151 -8.87 -10.52 -4.88
CA PHE A 151 -8.82 -9.46 -3.89
C PHE A 151 -9.27 -10.02 -2.55
N MET A 152 -8.40 -9.92 -1.54
CA MET A 152 -8.69 -10.43 -0.20
C MET A 152 -7.97 -9.61 0.86
N SER A 153 -8.52 -9.61 2.07
CA SER A 153 -7.87 -9.05 3.25
C SER A 153 -7.06 -10.13 3.96
N ASP A 154 -5.97 -9.74 4.60
CA ASP A 154 -5.16 -10.61 5.47
C ASP A 154 -5.87 -10.91 6.79
N ASN A 155 -6.64 -9.94 7.32
CA ASN A 155 -7.40 -10.03 8.57
C ASN A 155 -8.54 -9.00 8.60
N GLY A 156 -9.27 -8.96 9.72
CA GLY A 156 -10.29 -7.91 9.95
C GLY A 156 -9.66 -6.54 10.18
N GLY A 157 -10.44 -5.49 9.98
CA GLY A 157 -10.06 -4.13 10.29
C GLY A 157 -9.84 -3.93 11.80
N LEU A 158 -9.05 -2.91 12.15
CA LEU A 158 -8.73 -2.56 13.53
C LEU A 158 -10.00 -2.22 14.34
N ALA A 159 -10.40 -3.11 15.23
CA ALA A 159 -11.62 -3.02 16.02
C ALA A 159 -11.37 -2.58 17.46
N SER A 160 -10.16 -2.12 17.79
CA SER A 160 -9.85 -1.57 19.11
C SER A 160 -10.39 -0.16 19.28
N GLU A 161 -10.73 0.20 20.51
CA GLU A 161 -11.01 1.59 20.87
C GLU A 161 -9.76 2.44 20.66
N SER A 162 -9.93 3.65 20.15
CA SER A 162 -8.83 4.58 20.00
C SER A 162 -9.14 5.92 20.63
N GLY A 163 -8.16 6.48 21.33
CA GLY A 163 -8.24 7.83 21.85
C GLY A 163 -8.44 8.90 20.78
N TRP A 164 -8.14 8.56 19.53
CA TRP A 164 -8.29 9.47 18.38
C TRP A 164 -9.73 9.59 17.90
N ARG A 165 -10.62 8.71 18.34
CA ARG A 165 -12.04 8.71 18.00
C ARG A 165 -12.95 8.84 19.22
N ASP A 166 -12.46 9.49 20.27
CA ASP A 166 -13.21 9.69 21.53
C ASP A 166 -13.76 8.38 22.11
N GLY A 167 -12.94 7.33 22.10
CA GLY A 167 -13.30 6.00 22.59
C GLY A 167 -14.17 5.17 21.63
N LYS A 168 -14.44 5.66 20.42
CA LYS A 168 -15.13 4.86 19.40
C LYS A 168 -14.15 3.89 18.71
N LEU A 169 -14.68 2.77 18.22
CA LEU A 169 -13.89 1.81 17.43
C LEU A 169 -13.35 2.46 16.15
N HIS A 170 -12.14 2.09 15.77
CA HIS A 170 -11.52 2.54 14.51
C HIS A 170 -12.35 2.11 13.31
N THR A 171 -12.72 0.84 13.29
CA THR A 171 -13.50 0.25 12.21
C THR A 171 -14.58 -0.65 12.79
N GLN A 172 -15.48 -1.06 11.92
CA GLN A 172 -16.51 -2.03 12.23
C GLN A 172 -16.40 -3.20 11.26
N ASN A 173 -16.46 -4.41 11.81
CA ASN A 173 -16.32 -5.63 11.02
C ASN A 173 -17.66 -6.39 10.85
N TYR A 174 -18.78 -5.78 11.24
CA TYR A 174 -20.11 -6.39 11.07
C TYR A 174 -20.36 -6.81 9.60
N PRO A 175 -20.91 -8.00 9.32
CA PRO A 175 -21.46 -9.00 10.25
C PRO A 175 -20.46 -10.00 10.85
N LEU A 176 -19.17 -9.79 10.68
CA LEU A 176 -18.13 -10.65 11.27
C LEU A 176 -17.98 -10.37 12.77
N ASN A 177 -17.56 -11.39 13.52
CA ASN A 177 -17.59 -11.35 14.99
C ASN A 177 -16.46 -10.55 15.64
N SER A 178 -15.35 -10.35 14.94
CA SER A 178 -14.23 -9.60 15.48
C SER A 178 -13.40 -8.94 14.39
N GLY A 179 -12.48 -8.06 14.79
CA GLY A 179 -11.45 -7.48 13.96
C GLY A 179 -10.05 -7.76 14.55
N LYS A 180 -9.05 -7.07 14.02
CA LYS A 180 -7.68 -7.12 14.50
C LYS A 180 -7.53 -6.38 15.84
#